data_96b4def224d51797436e712c31cac228
#
_entry.id   96b4def224d51797436e712c31cac228
#
_cell.length_a   1.000
_cell.length_b   1.000
_cell.length_c   1.000
_cell.angle_alpha   90.00
_cell.angle_beta   90.00
_cell.angle_gamma   90.00
#
_symmetry.space_group_name_H-M   'P 1'
#
loop_
_entity.id
_entity.type
_entity.pdbx_description
1 polymer ?
#
loop_
_entity_poly.entity_id
_entity_poly.type
_entity_poly.pdbx_seq_one_letter_code
_entity_poly.pdbx_strand_id
1 'polypeptide(L)'
;MVESKIINAVKRYINALSSVGIRSRRLVLFGSFARGDANEFSDIDLIVIAPEFDETCELSLIEKLWQATLLADNRIEPIPCGEKEWETDQSRPILEIARREGIVITA
;
A
#
# COMPACT_ATOMS: atom_id res chain seq x y z
N MET A 1 -0.51 -17.92 -4.08
CA MET A 1 0.42 -17.55 -2.99
C MET A 1 1.34 -16.44 -3.49
N VAL A 2 1.60 -15.44 -2.66
CA VAL A 2 2.46 -14.32 -3.03
C VAL A 2 3.93 -14.73 -2.88
N GLU A 3 4.74 -14.42 -3.88
CA GLU A 3 6.18 -14.70 -3.82
C GLU A 3 6.87 -13.97 -2.68
N SER A 4 7.85 -14.61 -2.06
CA SER A 4 8.61 -14.01 -0.97
C SER A 4 9.34 -12.72 -1.38
N LYS A 5 9.75 -12.60 -2.64
CA LYS A 5 10.36 -11.37 -3.16
C LYS A 5 9.42 -10.17 -3.05
N ILE A 6 8.14 -10.38 -3.32
CA ILE A 6 7.13 -9.32 -3.25
C ILE A 6 6.84 -8.97 -1.80
N ILE A 7 6.69 -9.96 -0.94
CA ILE A 7 6.52 -9.71 0.50
C ILE A 7 7.71 -8.93 1.06
N ASN A 8 8.93 -9.29 0.67
CA ASN A 8 10.12 -8.58 1.13
C ASN A 8 10.17 -7.14 0.60
N ALA A 9 9.73 -6.91 -0.65
CA ALA A 9 9.64 -5.57 -1.21
C ALA A 9 8.65 -4.72 -0.42
N VAL A 10 7.49 -5.28 -0.05
CA VAL A 10 6.49 -4.58 0.75
C VAL A 10 7.03 -4.27 2.14
N LYS A 11 7.74 -5.20 2.77
CA LYS A 11 8.35 -4.96 4.07
C LYS A 11 9.42 -3.87 4.02
N ARG A 12 10.24 -3.84 2.97
CA ARG A 12 11.18 -2.74 2.77
C ARG A 12 10.45 -1.41 2.62
N TYR A 13 9.30 -1.41 1.94
CA TYR A 13 8.49 -0.22 1.79
C TYR A 13 7.93 0.27 3.11
N ILE A 14 7.45 -0.64 3.97
CA ILE A 14 6.99 -0.28 5.32
C ILE A 14 8.09 0.44 6.10
N ASN A 15 9.31 -0.08 6.04
CA ASN A 15 10.46 0.56 6.69
C ASN A 15 10.78 1.92 6.09
N ALA A 16 10.71 2.04 4.76
CA ALA A 16 10.93 3.31 4.07
C ALA A 16 9.88 4.35 4.46
N LEU A 17 8.61 3.96 4.58
CA LEU A 17 7.54 4.83 5.04
C LEU A 17 7.83 5.36 6.45
N SER A 18 8.27 4.50 7.35
CA SER A 18 8.63 4.90 8.69
C SER A 18 9.75 5.95 8.68
N SER A 19 10.73 5.80 7.79
CA SER A 19 11.85 6.75 7.68
C SER A 19 11.42 8.13 7.17
N VAL A 20 10.29 8.24 6.49
CA VAL A 20 9.75 9.53 6.05
C VAL A 20 8.58 10.01 6.92
N GLY A 21 8.34 9.34 8.05
CA GLY A 21 7.38 9.79 9.06
C GLY A 21 5.96 9.28 8.89
N ILE A 22 5.74 8.27 8.06
CA ILE A 22 4.41 7.66 7.88
C ILE A 22 4.38 6.33 8.62
N ARG A 23 3.49 6.21 9.61
CA ARG A 23 3.35 5.00 10.43
C ARG A 23 2.22 4.15 9.92
N SER A 24 2.51 3.31 8.96
CA SER A 24 1.54 2.33 8.47
C SER A 24 1.75 1.01 9.20
N ARG A 25 0.71 0.51 9.86
CA ARG A 25 0.76 -0.78 10.56
C ARG A 25 0.37 -1.93 9.66
N ARG A 26 -0.39 -1.64 8.63
CA ARG A 26 -0.83 -2.66 7.67
C ARG A 26 -0.97 -2.04 6.29
N LEU A 27 -0.62 -2.83 5.29
CA LEU A 27 -0.83 -2.49 3.90
C LEU A 27 -1.64 -3.61 3.27
N VAL A 28 -2.34 -3.31 2.19
CA VAL A 28 -3.09 -4.32 1.46
C VAL A 28 -2.52 -4.46 0.06
N LEU A 29 -1.95 -5.61 -0.23
CA LEU A 29 -1.50 -5.96 -1.56
C LEU A 29 -2.73 -6.41 -2.36
N PHE A 30 -2.96 -5.79 -3.51
CA PHE A 30 -4.07 -6.17 -4.38
C PHE A 30 -3.59 -6.17 -5.84
N GLY A 31 -4.49 -6.37 -6.77
CA GLY A 31 -4.13 -6.42 -8.17
C GLY A 31 -3.47 -7.74 -8.57
N SER A 32 -2.64 -7.69 -9.60
CA SER A 32 -2.13 -8.90 -10.25
C SER A 32 -1.27 -9.78 -9.33
N PHE A 33 -0.45 -9.20 -8.45
CA PHE A 33 0.35 -9.98 -7.52
C PHE A 33 -0.50 -10.68 -6.45
N ALA A 34 -1.64 -10.10 -6.08
CA ALA A 34 -2.56 -10.74 -5.14
C ALA A 34 -3.36 -11.85 -5.81
N ARG A 35 -3.74 -11.66 -7.08
CA ARG A 35 -4.49 -12.66 -7.85
C ARG A 35 -3.63 -13.82 -8.34
N GLY A 36 -2.29 -13.64 -8.41
CA GLY A 36 -1.40 -14.66 -8.93
C GLY A 36 -1.20 -14.65 -10.44
N ASP A 37 -1.62 -13.58 -11.12
CA ASP A 37 -1.49 -13.44 -12.57
C ASP A 37 -0.46 -12.37 -12.99
N ALA A 38 0.40 -11.97 -12.07
CA ALA A 38 1.44 -10.97 -12.34
C ALA A 38 2.58 -11.54 -13.17
N ASN A 39 3.25 -10.64 -13.88
CA ASN A 39 4.49 -10.93 -14.59
C ASN A 39 5.57 -9.92 -14.13
N GLU A 40 6.76 -9.99 -14.76
CA GLU A 40 7.90 -9.14 -14.37
C GLU A 40 7.67 -7.64 -14.61
N PHE A 41 6.68 -7.27 -15.41
CA PHE A 41 6.35 -5.88 -15.70
C PHE A 41 5.16 -5.38 -14.90
N SER A 42 4.57 -6.22 -14.07
CA SER A 42 3.39 -5.84 -13.27
C SER A 42 3.77 -4.88 -12.16
N ASP A 43 2.87 -3.92 -11.89
CA ASP A 43 3.00 -3.03 -10.75
C ASP A 43 2.64 -3.75 -9.46
N ILE A 44 3.21 -3.28 -8.36
CA ILE A 44 2.88 -3.76 -7.02
C ILE A 44 1.86 -2.78 -6.43
N ASP A 45 0.57 -3.14 -6.49
CA ASP A 45 -0.52 -2.28 -6.04
C ASP A 45 -0.72 -2.42 -4.54
N LEU A 46 -0.55 -1.33 -3.80
CA LEU A 46 -0.67 -1.32 -2.35
C LEU A 46 -1.65 -0.25 -1.88
N ILE A 47 -2.58 -0.64 -1.00
CA ILE A 47 -3.28 0.34 -0.17
C ILE A 47 -2.41 0.56 1.07
N VAL A 48 -2.02 1.80 1.32
CA VAL A 48 -1.24 2.18 2.50
C VAL A 48 -2.21 2.73 3.54
N ILE A 49 -2.44 1.96 4.59
CA ILE A 49 -3.40 2.33 5.64
C ILE A 49 -2.65 3.00 6.77
N ALA A 50 -2.97 4.25 7.04
CA ALA A 50 -2.33 5.02 8.12
C ALA A 50 -3.29 6.08 8.66
N PRO A 51 -3.24 6.35 9.98
CA PRO A 51 -4.16 7.33 10.59
C PRO A 51 -3.96 8.75 10.06
N GLU A 52 -2.76 9.07 9.59
CA GLU A 52 -2.46 10.38 9.02
C GLU A 52 -3.38 10.72 7.84
N PHE A 53 -3.84 9.71 7.10
CA PHE A 53 -4.70 9.92 5.94
C PHE A 53 -6.17 10.12 6.28
N ASP A 54 -6.58 9.88 7.53
CA ASP A 54 -7.94 10.21 7.98
C ASP A 54 -8.13 11.70 8.19
N GLU A 55 -7.08 12.40 8.61
CA GLU A 55 -7.16 13.81 8.95
C GLU A 55 -6.96 14.70 7.73
N THR A 56 -6.03 14.33 6.87
CA THR A 56 -5.70 15.13 5.69
C THR A 56 -5.06 14.26 4.61
N CYS A 57 -5.24 14.66 3.37
CA CYS A 57 -4.56 14.05 2.23
C CYS A 57 -3.71 15.12 1.54
N GLU A 58 -2.86 15.80 2.32
CA GLU A 58 -1.98 16.84 1.80
C GLU A 58 -1.00 16.29 0.78
N LEU A 59 -0.64 17.13 -0.18
CA LEU A 59 0.30 16.77 -1.22
C LEU A 59 1.63 16.29 -0.65
N SER A 60 2.08 16.89 0.45
CA SER A 60 3.33 16.47 1.10
C SER A 60 3.32 15.02 1.56
N LEU A 61 2.18 14.51 2.05
CA LEU A 61 2.05 13.11 2.44
C LEU A 61 2.08 12.19 1.22
N ILE A 62 1.42 12.59 0.14
CA ILE A 62 1.43 11.83 -1.11
C ILE A 62 2.83 11.77 -1.70
N GLU A 63 3.56 12.88 -1.69
CA GLU A 63 4.96 12.92 -2.13
C GLU A 63 5.83 11.97 -1.34
N LYS A 64 5.63 11.90 -0.01
CA LYS A 64 6.36 10.97 0.85
C LYS A 64 6.08 9.51 0.50
N LEU A 65 4.82 9.18 0.16
CA LEU A 65 4.48 7.83 -0.30
C LEU A 65 5.30 7.44 -1.52
N TRP A 66 5.42 8.33 -2.48
CA TRP A 66 6.16 8.06 -3.71
C TRP A 66 7.68 8.10 -3.49
N GLN A 67 8.17 8.99 -2.64
CA GLN A 67 9.59 9.01 -2.27
C GLN A 67 10.03 7.69 -1.65
N ALA A 68 9.20 7.11 -0.80
CA ALA A 68 9.50 5.84 -0.16
C ALA A 68 9.62 4.68 -1.15
N THR A 69 8.94 4.74 -2.31
CA THR A 69 9.08 3.70 -3.32
C THR A 69 10.51 3.61 -3.86
N LEU A 70 11.20 4.74 -3.93
CA LEU A 70 12.58 4.79 -4.41
C LEU A 70 13.55 4.07 -3.47
N LEU A 71 13.19 3.93 -2.21
CA LEU A 71 14.01 3.25 -1.19
C LEU A 71 13.67 1.76 -1.08
N ALA A 72 12.65 1.31 -1.75
CA ALA A 72 12.18 -0.07 -1.67
C ALA A 72 12.09 -0.74 -3.04
N ASP A 73 11.09 -0.39 -3.82
CA ASP A 73 10.88 -0.99 -5.15
C ASP A 73 10.07 0.00 -5.98
N ASN A 74 10.59 0.38 -7.13
CA ASN A 74 9.96 1.40 -7.98
C ASN A 74 8.70 0.91 -8.71
N ARG A 75 8.37 -0.38 -8.60
CA ARG A 75 7.11 -0.91 -9.13
C ARG A 75 5.94 -0.67 -8.21
N ILE A 76 6.20 -0.23 -6.98
CA ILE A 76 5.13 -0.01 -5.99
C ILE A 76 4.30 1.19 -6.40
N GLU A 77 2.98 0.99 -6.47
CA GLU A 77 2.00 2.05 -6.67
C GLU A 77 1.16 2.18 -5.39
N PRO A 78 1.49 3.15 -4.53
CA PRO A 78 0.81 3.29 -3.25
C PRO A 78 -0.46 4.13 -3.39
N ILE A 79 -1.52 3.69 -2.71
CA ILE A 79 -2.78 4.42 -2.62
C ILE A 79 -3.01 4.72 -1.14
N PRO A 80 -3.12 6.00 -0.74
CA PRO A 80 -3.33 6.35 0.65
C PRO A 80 -4.76 6.03 1.09
N CYS A 81 -4.89 5.54 2.31
CA CYS A 81 -6.19 5.24 2.92
C CYS A 81 -6.09 5.45 4.42
N GLY A 82 -7.04 6.20 4.99
CA GLY A 82 -7.14 6.35 6.44
C GLY A 82 -7.57 5.05 7.10
N GLU A 83 -7.24 4.89 8.37
CA GLU A 83 -7.67 3.71 9.12
C GLU A 83 -9.19 3.64 9.26
N LYS A 84 -9.83 4.77 9.55
CA LYS A 84 -11.28 4.86 9.63
C LYS A 84 -11.93 4.65 8.27
N GLU A 85 -11.34 5.23 7.25
CA GLU A 85 -11.80 5.05 5.87
C GLU A 85 -11.80 3.58 5.48
N TRP A 86 -10.73 2.86 5.78
CA TRP A 86 -10.64 1.44 5.48
C TRP A 86 -11.73 0.63 6.20
N GLU A 87 -12.02 0.96 7.46
CA GLU A 87 -12.98 0.22 8.27
C GLU A 87 -14.44 0.52 7.89
N THR A 88 -14.75 1.75 7.46
CA THR A 88 -16.14 2.19 7.37
C THR A 88 -16.57 2.74 6.00
N ASP A 89 -15.65 3.27 5.20
CA ASP A 89 -16.01 3.95 3.96
C ASP A 89 -16.15 2.95 2.81
N GLN A 90 -17.27 2.98 2.12
CA GLN A 90 -17.55 2.12 0.98
C GLN A 90 -17.69 2.92 -0.32
N SER A 91 -17.31 4.20 -0.31
CA SER A 91 -17.52 5.09 -1.45
C SER A 91 -16.46 4.97 -2.55
N ARG A 92 -15.27 4.45 -2.23
CA ARG A 92 -14.17 4.32 -3.20
C ARG A 92 -14.09 2.91 -3.76
N PRO A 93 -14.38 2.73 -5.08
CA PRO A 93 -14.36 1.39 -5.69
C PRO A 93 -13.04 0.64 -5.55
N ILE A 94 -11.92 1.36 -5.58
CA ILE A 94 -10.60 0.71 -5.46
C ILE A 94 -10.42 0.03 -4.10
N LEU A 95 -10.99 0.61 -3.03
CA LEU A 95 -10.91 0.00 -1.70
C LEU A 95 -11.76 -1.26 -1.63
N GLU A 96 -12.92 -1.29 -2.30
CA GLU A 96 -13.76 -2.48 -2.36
C GLU A 96 -13.04 -3.63 -3.07
N ILE A 97 -12.36 -3.33 -4.17
CA ILE A 97 -11.57 -4.34 -4.88
C ILE A 97 -10.48 -4.88 -3.96
N ALA A 98 -9.76 -3.99 -3.26
CA ALA A 98 -8.69 -4.39 -2.36
C ALA A 98 -9.21 -5.21 -1.17
N ARG A 99 -10.39 -4.87 -0.63
CA ARG A 99 -10.99 -5.65 0.46
C ARG A 99 -11.36 -7.06 0.01
N ARG A 100 -11.82 -7.20 -1.22
CA ARG A 100 -12.32 -8.47 -1.75
C ARG A 100 -11.19 -9.40 -2.15
N GLU A 101 -10.17 -8.90 -2.83
CA GLU A 101 -9.10 -9.74 -3.39
C GLU A 101 -7.74 -9.54 -2.73
N GLY A 102 -7.61 -8.55 -1.85
CA GLY A 102 -6.32 -8.15 -1.30
C GLY A 102 -5.80 -9.07 -0.22
N ILE A 103 -4.49 -8.94 0.01
CA ILE A 103 -3.77 -9.68 1.06
C ILE A 103 -3.21 -8.64 2.01
N VAL A 104 -3.61 -8.74 3.29
CA VAL A 104 -3.15 -7.81 4.32
C VAL A 104 -1.75 -8.20 4.77
N ILE A 105 -0.84 -7.23 4.72
CA ILE A 105 0.54 -7.41 5.20
C ILE A 105 0.74 -6.47 6.38
N THR A 106 1.05 -7.04 7.54
CA THR A 106 1.26 -6.25 8.77
C THR A 106 2.74 -5.94 8.97
N ALA A 107 2.97 -4.79 9.56
CA ALA A 107 4.31 -4.35 9.91
C ALA A 107 4.88 -5.17 11.08
#